data_d389864aa5ee5fc9ee9239ad0362017f
#
_entry.id   d389864aa5ee5fc9ee9239ad0362017f
#
_cell.length_a   1.000
_cell.length_b   1.000
_cell.length_c   1.000
_cell.angle_alpha   90.00
_cell.angle_beta   90.00
_cell.angle_gamma   90.00
#
_symmetry.space_group_name_H-M   'P 1'
#
loop_
_entity.id
_entity.type
_entity.pdbx_description
1 polymer ?
#
loop_
_entity_poly.entity_id
_entity_poly.type
_entity_poly.pdbx_seq_one_letter_code
_entity_poly.pdbx_strand_id
1 'polypeptide(L)'
;MLLEAMYHVPRDKWAYAYNSSTIHLRVRTKRNDVQYVTALTGDKYNWNGTYKEIQLEKAASDNMFDYWEAAVKPRFKRLTYIFRITAGSEDVFLADNGIHYETPYPTGGYYEFSYIHEIDVFKVPEWAKEAVFYQIMTERFANGDPKLNPQETHDWGGKPELDNYFGGDLQGVLDHLHDLTELGVNAIYFTPLFQANSYHKYDTIDYKKVDPH
;
A
#
# COMPACT_ATOMS: atom_id res chain seq x y z
N MET A 1 -20.04 5.00 -22.80
CA MET A 1 -18.97 4.80 -21.78
C MET A 1 -17.67 5.46 -22.23
N LEU A 2 -16.86 5.98 -21.32
CA LEU A 2 -15.60 6.67 -21.61
C LEU A 2 -14.43 5.68 -21.59
N LEU A 3 -13.97 5.28 -22.77
CA LEU A 3 -12.97 4.22 -22.94
C LEU A 3 -11.60 4.60 -22.33
N GLU A 4 -11.19 5.87 -22.45
CA GLU A 4 -9.91 6.37 -21.93
C GLU A 4 -9.81 6.37 -20.40
N ALA A 5 -10.94 6.26 -19.71
CA ALA A 5 -10.97 6.14 -18.26
C ALA A 5 -10.77 4.71 -17.77
N MET A 6 -10.94 3.71 -18.67
CA MET A 6 -10.72 2.31 -18.34
C MET A 6 -9.24 2.04 -18.14
N TYR A 7 -8.92 1.37 -17.03
CA TYR A 7 -7.53 1.08 -16.73
C TYR A 7 -7.38 -0.20 -15.92
N HIS A 8 -6.46 -1.01 -16.37
CA HIS A 8 -5.94 -2.17 -15.66
C HIS A 8 -4.54 -2.52 -16.14
N VAL A 9 -3.73 -3.10 -15.27
CA VAL A 9 -2.45 -3.76 -15.59
C VAL A 9 -2.34 -5.03 -14.74
N PRO A 10 -1.72 -6.13 -15.25
CA PRO A 10 -1.67 -7.40 -14.53
C PRO A 10 -0.59 -7.44 -13.44
N ARG A 11 -0.46 -6.38 -12.66
CA ARG A 11 0.55 -6.22 -11.60
C ARG A 11 0.13 -5.20 -10.54
N ASP A 12 0.95 -5.08 -9.50
CA ASP A 12 0.82 -4.13 -8.40
C ASP A 12 -0.55 -4.22 -7.71
N LYS A 13 -1.17 -3.10 -7.39
CA LYS A 13 -2.49 -3.03 -6.76
C LYS A 13 -3.66 -3.40 -7.69
N TRP A 14 -3.40 -3.66 -8.98
CA TRP A 14 -4.41 -3.98 -9.97
C TRP A 14 -4.62 -5.48 -10.17
N ALA A 15 -3.55 -6.27 -9.99
CA ALA A 15 -3.60 -7.71 -9.97
C ALA A 15 -2.51 -8.25 -9.04
N TYR A 16 -2.90 -8.87 -7.93
CA TYR A 16 -1.95 -9.35 -6.93
C TYR A 16 -2.43 -10.63 -6.24
N ALA A 17 -1.47 -11.43 -5.78
CA ALA A 17 -1.75 -12.59 -4.94
C ALA A 17 -2.12 -12.11 -3.52
N TYR A 18 -3.40 -12.24 -3.16
CA TYR A 18 -3.87 -11.92 -1.81
C TYR A 18 -3.42 -12.99 -0.79
N ASN A 19 -3.39 -14.23 -1.20
CA ASN A 19 -2.85 -15.37 -0.44
C ASN A 19 -2.37 -16.46 -1.42
N SER A 20 -1.95 -17.62 -0.92
CA SER A 20 -1.40 -18.72 -1.70
C SER A 20 -2.36 -19.33 -2.75
N SER A 21 -3.62 -18.93 -2.77
CA SER A 21 -4.66 -19.49 -3.65
C SER A 21 -5.60 -18.45 -4.27
N THR A 22 -5.48 -17.17 -3.92
CA THR A 22 -6.43 -16.13 -4.33
C THR A 22 -5.68 -14.96 -4.97
N ILE A 23 -6.17 -14.53 -6.13
CA ILE A 23 -5.73 -13.33 -6.84
C ILE A 23 -6.84 -12.28 -6.72
N HIS A 24 -6.50 -11.06 -6.34
CA HIS A 24 -7.41 -9.92 -6.46
C HIS A 24 -7.17 -9.22 -7.78
N LEU A 25 -8.25 -8.94 -8.49
CA LEU A 25 -8.27 -8.17 -9.72
C LEU A 25 -9.01 -6.87 -9.51
N ARG A 26 -8.45 -5.76 -9.98
CA ARG A 26 -9.07 -4.44 -9.89
C ARG A 26 -9.08 -3.74 -11.25
N VAL A 27 -10.20 -3.10 -11.57
CA VAL A 27 -10.38 -2.30 -12.79
C VAL A 27 -10.88 -0.91 -12.40
N ARG A 28 -10.41 0.11 -13.10
CA ARG A 28 -10.90 1.47 -13.00
C ARG A 28 -11.76 1.82 -14.22
N THR A 29 -12.88 2.51 -13.99
CA THR A 29 -13.74 3.10 -15.02
C THR A 29 -14.06 4.55 -14.66
N LYS A 30 -14.65 5.33 -15.56
CA LYS A 30 -15.19 6.65 -15.22
C LYS A 30 -16.31 6.49 -14.18
N ARG A 31 -16.41 7.43 -13.26
CA ARG A 31 -17.44 7.43 -12.22
C ARG A 31 -18.86 7.44 -12.83
N ASN A 32 -19.71 6.53 -12.36
CA ASN A 32 -21.11 6.39 -12.76
C ASN A 32 -21.34 6.17 -14.27
N ASP A 33 -20.38 5.65 -14.99
CA ASP A 33 -20.44 5.48 -16.44
C ASP A 33 -20.67 4.02 -16.87
N VAL A 34 -20.44 3.08 -15.95
CA VAL A 34 -20.48 1.63 -16.19
C VAL A 34 -21.44 0.97 -15.20
N GLN A 35 -22.24 0.01 -15.69
CA GLN A 35 -23.20 -0.73 -14.86
C GLN A 35 -22.59 -1.99 -14.26
N TYR A 36 -21.83 -2.73 -15.06
CA TYR A 36 -21.23 -4.01 -14.65
C TYR A 36 -19.82 -4.14 -15.21
N VAL A 37 -18.96 -4.77 -14.42
CA VAL A 37 -17.67 -5.27 -14.86
C VAL A 37 -17.60 -6.75 -14.54
N THR A 38 -17.28 -7.58 -15.52
CA THR A 38 -17.18 -9.03 -15.39
C THR A 38 -15.80 -9.48 -15.86
N ALA A 39 -15.05 -10.18 -15.00
CA ALA A 39 -13.82 -10.85 -15.41
C ALA A 39 -14.17 -12.18 -16.09
N LEU A 40 -13.73 -12.33 -17.32
CA LEU A 40 -13.75 -13.61 -18.05
C LEU A 40 -12.41 -14.28 -17.78
N THR A 41 -12.41 -15.38 -17.05
CA THR A 41 -11.21 -15.99 -16.47
C THR A 41 -11.04 -17.43 -16.89
N GLY A 42 -9.79 -17.87 -16.99
CA GLY A 42 -9.47 -19.27 -17.30
C GLY A 42 -7.98 -19.56 -17.20
N ASP A 43 -7.59 -20.77 -17.52
CA ASP A 43 -6.19 -21.19 -17.69
C ASP A 43 -5.84 -21.16 -19.17
N LYS A 44 -4.72 -20.56 -19.56
CA LYS A 44 -4.33 -20.42 -20.96
C LYS A 44 -4.10 -21.75 -21.70
N TYR A 45 -3.78 -22.80 -20.95
CA TYR A 45 -3.57 -24.14 -21.52
C TYR A 45 -4.82 -25.00 -21.51
N ASN A 46 -5.88 -24.58 -20.82
CA ASN A 46 -7.15 -25.27 -20.74
C ASN A 46 -8.31 -24.28 -20.54
N TRP A 47 -8.44 -23.33 -21.45
CA TRP A 47 -9.44 -22.25 -21.35
C TRP A 47 -10.85 -22.80 -21.18
N ASN A 48 -11.31 -23.65 -22.12
CA ASN A 48 -12.69 -24.18 -22.10
C ASN A 48 -13.01 -25.03 -20.86
N GLY A 49 -12.03 -25.76 -20.33
CA GLY A 49 -12.22 -26.58 -19.13
C GLY A 49 -12.12 -25.82 -17.81
N THR A 50 -11.71 -24.55 -17.85
CA THR A 50 -11.52 -23.72 -16.66
C THR A 50 -12.21 -22.36 -16.73
N TYR A 51 -12.88 -22.05 -17.83
CA TYR A 51 -13.59 -20.79 -18.06
C TYR A 51 -14.61 -20.49 -16.96
N LYS A 52 -14.58 -19.26 -16.46
CA LYS A 52 -15.55 -18.72 -15.51
C LYS A 52 -15.75 -17.24 -15.75
N GLU A 53 -16.98 -16.79 -15.57
CA GLU A 53 -17.32 -15.38 -15.46
C GLU A 53 -17.45 -15.01 -13.99
N ILE A 54 -16.77 -13.93 -13.59
CA ILE A 54 -16.78 -13.43 -12.21
C ILE A 54 -17.14 -11.97 -12.26
N GLN A 55 -18.29 -11.62 -11.71
CA GLN A 55 -18.72 -10.23 -11.61
C GLN A 55 -17.87 -9.52 -10.53
N LEU A 56 -17.36 -8.34 -10.88
CA LEU A 56 -16.67 -7.46 -9.96
C LEU A 56 -17.67 -6.59 -9.20
N GLU A 57 -17.36 -6.34 -7.94
CA GLU A 57 -18.11 -5.39 -7.12
C GLU A 57 -17.45 -4.00 -7.19
N LYS A 58 -18.27 -2.94 -7.10
CA LYS A 58 -17.75 -1.59 -6.97
C LYS A 58 -17.21 -1.40 -5.54
N ALA A 59 -15.90 -1.53 -5.38
CA ALA A 59 -15.22 -1.50 -4.09
C ALA A 59 -14.99 -0.06 -3.57
N ALA A 60 -14.81 0.92 -4.47
CA ALA A 60 -14.56 2.30 -4.11
C ALA A 60 -14.92 3.25 -5.26
N SER A 61 -15.06 4.54 -4.93
CA SER A 61 -15.18 5.63 -5.90
C SER A 61 -14.44 6.86 -5.39
N ASP A 62 -13.83 7.60 -6.31
CA ASP A 62 -13.34 8.96 -6.06
C ASP A 62 -14.16 9.98 -6.87
N ASN A 63 -13.70 11.21 -7.00
CA ASN A 63 -14.41 12.26 -7.73
C ASN A 63 -14.53 11.99 -9.24
N MET A 64 -13.63 11.19 -9.81
CA MET A 64 -13.49 10.96 -11.26
C MET A 64 -13.77 9.53 -11.67
N PHE A 65 -13.51 8.54 -10.80
CA PHE A 65 -13.46 7.13 -11.15
C PHE A 65 -14.23 6.24 -10.19
N ASP A 66 -14.69 5.10 -10.71
CA ASP A 66 -15.14 3.93 -9.97
C ASP A 66 -14.06 2.85 -10.04
N TYR A 67 -13.87 2.12 -8.94
CA TYR A 67 -12.93 1.01 -8.81
C TYR A 67 -13.71 -0.28 -8.53
N TRP A 68 -13.54 -1.25 -9.41
CA TRP A 68 -14.21 -2.54 -9.38
C TRP A 68 -13.23 -3.61 -8.98
N GLU A 69 -13.63 -4.56 -8.13
CA GLU A 69 -12.74 -5.57 -7.58
C GLU A 69 -13.41 -6.93 -7.49
N ALA A 70 -12.65 -8.00 -7.72
CA ALA A 70 -13.04 -9.37 -7.44
C ALA A 70 -11.87 -10.20 -6.94
N ALA A 71 -12.18 -11.18 -6.07
CA ALA A 71 -11.28 -12.23 -5.63
C ALA A 71 -11.47 -13.47 -6.49
N VAL A 72 -10.41 -13.92 -7.15
CA VAL A 72 -10.39 -15.07 -8.05
C VAL A 72 -9.55 -16.19 -7.46
N LYS A 73 -10.08 -17.43 -7.43
CA LYS A 73 -9.34 -18.63 -7.02
C LYS A 73 -9.05 -19.50 -8.25
N PRO A 74 -7.90 -19.32 -8.91
CA PRO A 74 -7.54 -20.09 -10.09
C PRO A 74 -7.19 -21.54 -9.72
N ARG A 75 -7.55 -22.48 -10.59
CA ARG A 75 -7.31 -23.91 -10.36
C ARG A 75 -5.82 -24.27 -10.26
N PHE A 76 -4.96 -23.59 -11.03
CA PHE A 76 -3.53 -23.95 -11.17
C PHE A 76 -2.58 -22.84 -10.68
N LYS A 77 -3.03 -21.95 -9.76
CA LYS A 77 -2.24 -20.81 -9.24
C LYS A 77 -1.79 -19.82 -10.33
N ARG A 78 -2.34 -19.88 -11.52
CA ARG A 78 -2.13 -18.96 -12.63
C ARG A 78 -3.47 -18.59 -13.23
N LEU A 79 -3.57 -17.42 -13.84
CA LEU A 79 -4.81 -16.89 -14.35
C LEU A 79 -4.58 -16.17 -15.67
N THR A 80 -5.41 -16.47 -16.65
CA THR A 80 -5.55 -15.71 -17.90
C THR A 80 -6.94 -15.08 -17.88
N TYR A 81 -7.05 -13.78 -18.22
CA TYR A 81 -8.32 -13.08 -18.06
C TYR A 81 -8.43 -11.83 -18.94
N ILE A 82 -9.65 -11.38 -19.17
CA ILE A 82 -10.01 -10.05 -19.69
C ILE A 82 -11.21 -9.55 -18.91
N PHE A 83 -11.57 -8.29 -19.11
CA PHE A 83 -12.77 -7.73 -18.51
C PHE A 83 -13.80 -7.39 -19.58
N ARG A 84 -15.04 -7.88 -19.41
CA ARG A 84 -16.21 -7.37 -20.10
C ARG A 84 -16.78 -6.23 -19.26
N ILE A 85 -16.93 -5.06 -19.89
CA ILE A 85 -17.41 -3.83 -19.27
C ILE A 85 -18.70 -3.43 -19.96
N THR A 86 -19.79 -3.35 -19.20
CA THR A 86 -21.16 -3.17 -19.70
C THR A 86 -21.73 -1.83 -19.31
N ALA A 87 -22.28 -1.08 -20.27
CA ALA A 87 -23.04 0.14 -20.05
C ALA A 87 -24.27 0.18 -20.96
N GLY A 88 -25.47 0.09 -20.37
CA GLY A 88 -26.72 -0.06 -21.13
C GLY A 88 -26.76 -1.36 -21.92
N SER A 89 -26.87 -1.26 -23.23
CA SER A 89 -26.82 -2.40 -24.16
C SER A 89 -25.45 -2.62 -24.81
N GLU A 90 -24.44 -1.86 -24.39
CA GLU A 90 -23.11 -1.92 -25.00
C GLU A 90 -22.15 -2.69 -24.09
N ASP A 91 -21.41 -3.62 -24.68
CA ASP A 91 -20.30 -4.33 -24.07
C ASP A 91 -18.99 -3.95 -24.77
N VAL A 92 -17.94 -3.75 -24.00
CA VAL A 92 -16.56 -3.71 -24.50
C VAL A 92 -15.69 -4.65 -23.68
N PHE A 93 -14.59 -5.11 -24.31
CA PHE A 93 -13.64 -6.02 -23.67
C PHE A 93 -12.30 -5.32 -23.49
N LEU A 94 -11.89 -5.13 -22.23
CA LEU A 94 -10.59 -4.59 -21.88
C LEU A 94 -9.59 -5.74 -21.73
N ALA A 95 -8.59 -5.75 -22.60
CA ALA A 95 -7.55 -6.77 -22.68
C ALA A 95 -6.15 -6.10 -22.64
N ASP A 96 -5.08 -6.89 -22.53
CA ASP A 96 -3.71 -6.39 -22.45
C ASP A 96 -3.28 -5.65 -23.72
N ASN A 97 -3.81 -6.06 -24.87
CA ASN A 97 -3.55 -5.43 -26.16
C ASN A 97 -4.56 -4.32 -26.52
N GLY A 98 -5.41 -3.87 -25.58
CA GLY A 98 -6.33 -2.77 -25.78
C GLY A 98 -7.80 -3.10 -25.55
N ILE A 99 -8.69 -2.27 -26.10
CA ILE A 99 -10.14 -2.37 -25.99
C ILE A 99 -10.71 -2.96 -27.29
N HIS A 100 -11.59 -3.97 -27.15
CA HIS A 100 -12.24 -4.66 -28.25
C HIS A 100 -13.76 -4.56 -28.09
N TYR A 101 -14.49 -4.53 -29.24
CA TYR A 101 -15.96 -4.54 -29.28
C TYR A 101 -16.56 -5.95 -29.40
N GLU A 102 -15.71 -6.93 -29.65
CA GLU A 102 -16.05 -8.35 -29.65
C GLU A 102 -15.07 -9.08 -28.74
N THR A 103 -15.49 -10.25 -28.22
CA THR A 103 -14.60 -11.07 -27.37
C THR A 103 -13.37 -11.49 -28.16
N PRO A 104 -12.17 -11.04 -27.79
CA PRO A 104 -10.96 -11.45 -28.49
C PRO A 104 -10.71 -12.96 -28.28
N TYR A 105 -9.90 -13.54 -29.18
CA TYR A 105 -9.57 -14.96 -29.07
C TYR A 105 -8.77 -15.24 -27.79
N PRO A 106 -9.06 -16.31 -27.02
CA PRO A 106 -8.54 -16.53 -25.68
C PRO A 106 -7.01 -16.58 -25.51
N THR A 107 -6.26 -16.72 -26.56
CA THR A 107 -4.78 -16.79 -26.50
C THR A 107 -4.09 -15.55 -27.05
N GLY A 108 -4.87 -14.56 -27.52
CA GLY A 108 -4.33 -13.35 -28.13
C GLY A 108 -4.68 -12.09 -27.34
N GLY A 109 -3.74 -11.56 -26.53
CA GLY A 109 -3.91 -10.27 -25.89
C GLY A 109 -4.67 -10.26 -24.56
N TYR A 110 -4.88 -11.43 -23.95
CA TYR A 110 -5.43 -11.52 -22.60
C TYR A 110 -4.37 -11.13 -21.56
N TYR A 111 -4.80 -10.57 -20.45
CA TYR A 111 -3.95 -10.40 -19.27
C TYR A 111 -3.53 -11.74 -18.70
N GLU A 112 -2.30 -11.83 -18.21
CA GLU A 112 -1.79 -13.04 -17.59
C GLU A 112 -1.25 -12.74 -16.19
N PHE A 113 -1.74 -13.46 -15.19
CA PHE A 113 -1.09 -13.60 -13.90
C PHE A 113 -0.35 -14.95 -13.91
N SER A 114 0.96 -14.91 -14.07
CA SER A 114 1.76 -16.08 -14.44
C SER A 114 1.74 -17.20 -13.43
N TYR A 115 1.88 -16.87 -12.13
CA TYR A 115 1.83 -17.85 -11.04
C TYR A 115 1.77 -17.17 -9.67
N ILE A 116 1.05 -17.79 -8.71
CA ILE A 116 1.09 -17.38 -7.30
C ILE A 116 2.28 -18.06 -6.62
N HIS A 117 3.37 -17.33 -6.42
CA HIS A 117 4.47 -17.76 -5.57
C HIS A 117 4.19 -17.35 -4.12
N GLU A 118 4.38 -18.27 -3.20
CA GLU A 118 4.08 -17.98 -1.78
C GLU A 118 5.01 -16.90 -1.20
N ILE A 119 6.23 -16.80 -1.73
CA ILE A 119 7.20 -15.78 -1.32
C ILE A 119 6.77 -14.36 -1.72
N ASP A 120 5.96 -14.22 -2.79
CA ASP A 120 5.48 -12.93 -3.30
C ASP A 120 4.18 -12.49 -2.61
N VAL A 121 3.58 -13.37 -1.80
CA VAL A 121 2.38 -13.02 -1.02
C VAL A 121 2.78 -12.11 0.12
N PHE A 122 2.28 -10.88 0.10
CA PHE A 122 2.57 -9.91 1.16
C PHE A 122 1.91 -10.34 2.48
N LYS A 123 2.75 -10.62 3.49
CA LYS A 123 2.31 -11.02 4.82
C LYS A 123 2.49 -9.84 5.78
N VAL A 124 1.39 -9.25 6.19
CA VAL A 124 1.39 -8.21 7.24
C VAL A 124 1.36 -8.92 8.60
N PRO A 125 2.27 -8.60 9.53
CA PRO A 125 2.17 -9.07 10.91
C PRO A 125 0.84 -8.64 11.54
N GLU A 126 0.18 -9.52 12.29
CA GLU A 126 -1.14 -9.22 12.88
C GLU A 126 -1.12 -7.96 13.77
N TRP A 127 -0.06 -7.78 14.55
CA TRP A 127 0.10 -6.62 15.42
C TRP A 127 0.05 -5.28 14.65
N ALA A 128 0.52 -5.25 13.40
CA ALA A 128 0.58 -4.03 12.60
C ALA A 128 -0.82 -3.53 12.16
N LYS A 129 -1.82 -4.43 12.14
CA LYS A 129 -3.21 -4.08 11.79
C LYS A 129 -3.92 -3.29 12.89
N GLU A 130 -3.48 -3.48 14.14
CA GLU A 130 -4.06 -2.84 15.33
C GLU A 130 -3.13 -1.77 15.91
N ALA A 131 -2.00 -1.48 15.23
CA ALA A 131 -1.01 -0.55 15.72
C ALA A 131 -1.49 0.89 15.60
N VAL A 132 -1.40 1.61 16.70
CA VAL A 132 -1.53 3.06 16.80
C VAL A 132 -0.13 3.64 16.94
N PHE A 133 0.41 4.15 15.84
CA PHE A 133 1.75 4.69 15.79
C PHE A 133 1.81 6.13 16.26
N TYR A 134 2.83 6.44 17.07
CA TYR A 134 3.24 7.80 17.39
C TYR A 134 4.67 8.03 16.91
N GLN A 135 4.86 9.02 16.04
CA GLN A 135 6.20 9.37 15.54
C GLN A 135 6.87 10.36 16.49
N ILE A 136 8.11 10.06 16.89
CA ILE A 136 8.90 10.88 17.80
C ILE A 136 10.18 11.36 17.10
N MET A 137 10.40 12.67 17.09
CA MET A 137 11.71 13.27 16.94
C MET A 137 12.28 13.50 18.34
N THR A 138 13.22 12.66 18.75
CA THR A 138 13.72 12.57 20.14
C THR A 138 14.17 13.92 20.67
N GLU A 139 14.98 14.63 19.91
CA GLU A 139 15.53 15.94 20.28
C GLU A 139 14.46 17.02 20.55
N ARG A 140 13.25 16.86 19.99
CA ARG A 140 12.12 17.80 20.11
C ARG A 140 10.96 17.27 20.97
N PHE A 141 11.15 16.15 21.68
CA PHE A 141 10.07 15.51 22.42
C PHE A 141 10.11 15.83 23.92
N ALA A 142 11.18 15.46 24.62
CA ALA A 142 11.37 15.75 26.03
C ALA A 142 12.85 15.60 26.41
N ASN A 143 13.37 16.50 27.26
CA ASN A 143 14.72 16.43 27.83
C ASN A 143 14.65 15.68 29.18
N GLY A 144 15.06 14.42 29.20
CA GLY A 144 15.02 13.57 30.38
C GLY A 144 16.29 13.56 31.20
N ASP A 145 17.48 13.65 30.56
CA ASP A 145 18.76 13.76 31.24
C ASP A 145 19.61 14.95 30.72
N PRO A 146 19.56 16.10 31.39
CA PRO A 146 20.32 17.27 30.96
C PRO A 146 21.83 17.08 30.87
N LYS A 147 22.39 15.98 31.39
CA LYS A 147 23.80 15.66 31.23
C LYS A 147 24.17 15.21 29.83
N LEU A 148 23.19 14.77 29.07
CA LEU A 148 23.32 14.33 27.67
C LEU A 148 23.21 15.50 26.69
N ASN A 149 22.88 16.70 27.16
CA ASN A 149 22.65 17.85 26.30
C ASN A 149 23.89 18.20 25.46
N PRO A 150 23.71 18.46 24.15
CA PRO A 150 24.78 19.08 23.35
C PRO A 150 25.23 20.44 23.93
N GLN A 151 26.41 20.88 23.53
CA GLN A 151 26.81 22.27 23.78
C GLN A 151 25.84 23.21 23.06
N GLU A 152 25.50 24.33 23.68
CA GLU A 152 24.56 25.32 23.12
C GLU A 152 23.10 24.85 23.04
N THR A 153 22.66 23.98 23.97
CA THR A 153 21.26 23.63 24.13
C THR A 153 20.43 24.84 24.59
N HIS A 154 19.35 25.12 23.90
CA HIS A 154 18.41 26.19 24.24
C HIS A 154 17.42 25.74 25.32
N ASP A 155 16.84 26.70 26.03
CA ASP A 155 15.81 26.44 27.03
C ASP A 155 14.58 25.77 26.37
N TRP A 156 14.04 24.75 27.04
CA TRP A 156 12.85 24.02 26.58
C TRP A 156 11.66 24.99 26.46
N GLY A 157 10.94 24.88 25.31
CA GLY A 157 9.84 25.79 24.99
C GLY A 157 10.26 27.08 24.27
N GLY A 158 11.54 27.24 23.98
CA GLY A 158 12.06 28.33 23.14
C GLY A 158 11.58 28.18 21.66
N LYS A 159 11.90 29.16 20.84
CA LYS A 159 11.55 29.14 19.42
C LYS A 159 12.37 28.09 18.67
N PRO A 160 11.74 27.12 17.99
CA PRO A 160 12.45 26.16 17.16
C PRO A 160 13.06 26.84 15.92
N GLU A 161 14.32 26.54 15.65
CA GLU A 161 15.09 26.99 14.49
C GLU A 161 15.74 25.78 13.80
N LEU A 162 16.29 25.97 12.60
CA LEU A 162 16.81 24.87 11.78
C LEU A 162 18.07 24.20 12.35
N ASP A 163 18.80 24.87 13.24
CA ASP A 163 20.10 24.46 13.73
C ASP A 163 20.25 24.49 15.26
N ASN A 164 19.15 24.73 16.00
CA ASN A 164 19.20 24.76 17.46
C ASN A 164 18.83 23.42 18.09
N TYR A 165 19.31 23.20 19.32
CA TYR A 165 19.06 22.02 20.14
C TYR A 165 18.24 22.39 21.38
N PHE A 166 17.34 21.48 21.80
CA PHE A 166 16.58 21.57 23.05
C PHE A 166 16.94 20.41 24.01
N GLY A 167 17.77 19.47 23.57
CA GLY A 167 18.28 18.39 24.39
C GLY A 167 17.31 17.27 24.68
N GLY A 168 16.31 17.09 23.82
CA GLY A 168 15.42 15.93 23.92
C GLY A 168 16.17 14.62 23.67
N ASP A 169 15.95 13.63 24.52
CA ASP A 169 16.68 12.37 24.59
C ASP A 169 15.78 11.14 24.76
N LEU A 170 16.35 9.94 24.73
CA LEU A 170 15.62 8.71 24.95
C LEU A 170 15.11 8.55 26.39
N GLN A 171 15.76 9.16 27.38
CA GLN A 171 15.27 9.18 28.76
C GLN A 171 13.97 9.97 28.84
N GLY A 172 13.90 11.13 28.16
CA GLY A 172 12.67 11.92 28.09
C GLY A 172 11.51 11.15 27.44
N VAL A 173 11.80 10.30 26.45
CA VAL A 173 10.77 9.39 25.88
C VAL A 173 10.34 8.35 26.91
N LEU A 174 11.27 7.75 27.64
CA LEU A 174 10.95 6.76 28.70
C LEU A 174 10.06 7.37 29.78
N ASP A 175 10.36 8.59 30.22
CA ASP A 175 9.62 9.30 31.26
C ASP A 175 8.16 9.58 30.87
N HIS A 176 7.90 9.70 29.55
CA HIS A 176 6.56 9.97 28.97
C HIS A 176 5.88 8.75 28.32
N LEU A 177 6.39 7.53 28.48
CA LEU A 177 5.75 6.34 27.94
C LEU A 177 4.33 6.11 28.48
N HIS A 178 4.10 6.47 29.75
CA HIS A 178 2.77 6.36 30.35
C HIS A 178 1.76 7.26 29.64
N ASP A 179 2.11 8.50 29.36
CA ASP A 179 1.24 9.47 28.66
C ASP A 179 0.87 8.96 27.25
N LEU A 180 1.86 8.38 26.55
CA LEU A 180 1.63 7.76 25.23
C LEU A 180 0.68 6.56 25.32
N THR A 181 0.82 5.74 26.36
CA THR A 181 -0.05 4.58 26.60
C THR A 181 -1.48 5.02 26.93
N GLU A 182 -1.67 6.05 27.74
CA GLU A 182 -2.99 6.63 28.03
C GLU A 182 -3.67 7.20 26.78
N LEU A 183 -2.88 7.72 25.84
CA LEU A 183 -3.37 8.18 24.53
C LEU A 183 -3.78 7.03 23.62
N GLY A 184 -3.49 5.77 23.99
CA GLY A 184 -3.78 4.57 23.20
C GLY A 184 -2.68 4.20 22.20
N VAL A 185 -1.50 4.82 22.29
CA VAL A 185 -0.34 4.48 21.45
C VAL A 185 0.22 3.12 21.90
N ASN A 186 0.45 2.23 20.94
CA ASN A 186 1.04 0.91 21.19
C ASN A 186 2.24 0.60 20.28
N ALA A 187 2.63 1.57 19.44
CA ALA A 187 3.82 1.49 18.59
C ALA A 187 4.48 2.86 18.45
N ILE A 188 5.80 2.92 18.59
CA ILE A 188 6.58 4.14 18.42
C ILE A 188 7.41 4.04 17.14
N TYR A 189 7.38 5.09 16.33
CA TYR A 189 8.25 5.27 15.18
C TYR A 189 9.20 6.43 15.45
N PHE A 190 10.48 6.14 15.66
CA PHE A 190 11.47 7.18 15.83
C PHE A 190 11.95 7.76 14.49
N THR A 191 12.19 9.07 14.44
CA THR A 191 13.14 9.64 13.48
C THR A 191 14.54 9.09 13.76
N PRO A 192 15.57 9.31 12.90
CA PRO A 192 16.88 8.71 13.11
C PRO A 192 17.44 8.91 14.52
N LEU A 193 18.00 7.82 15.09
CA LEU A 193 18.57 7.77 16.45
C LEU A 193 20.09 7.55 16.44
N PHE A 194 20.69 7.28 15.28
CA PHE A 194 22.10 6.95 15.17
C PHE A 194 22.96 8.20 15.20
N GLN A 195 24.24 8.02 15.54
CA GLN A 195 25.22 9.09 15.67
C GLN A 195 25.24 9.99 14.42
N ALA A 196 25.07 11.28 14.63
CA ALA A 196 24.97 12.28 13.57
C ALA A 196 25.53 13.65 14.05
N ASN A 197 25.69 14.59 13.11
CA ASN A 197 26.12 15.96 13.45
C ASN A 197 24.94 16.92 13.67
N SER A 198 23.75 16.57 13.19
CA SER A 198 22.58 17.44 13.25
C SER A 198 21.58 16.98 14.30
N TYR A 199 20.75 17.90 14.79
CA TYR A 199 19.66 17.60 15.72
C TYR A 199 18.62 16.61 15.17
N HIS A 200 18.41 16.59 13.84
CA HIS A 200 17.45 15.71 13.19
C HIS A 200 18.03 14.33 12.86
N LYS A 201 19.33 14.14 12.92
CA LYS A 201 20.08 12.89 12.74
C LYS A 201 19.89 12.17 11.38
N TYR A 202 19.32 12.85 10.37
CA TYR A 202 19.20 12.31 9.00
C TYR A 202 20.53 12.24 8.24
N ASP A 203 21.55 12.93 8.73
CA ASP A 203 22.94 12.90 8.28
C ASP A 203 23.80 11.90 9.08
N THR A 204 23.27 10.69 9.29
CA THR A 204 23.89 9.63 10.09
C THR A 204 25.34 9.37 9.67
N ILE A 205 26.26 9.41 10.64
CA ILE A 205 27.71 9.16 10.45
C ILE A 205 28.05 7.70 10.75
N ASP A 206 27.43 7.13 11.81
CA ASP A 206 27.70 5.77 12.24
C ASP A 206 26.40 5.03 12.61
N TYR A 207 25.98 4.11 11.74
CA TYR A 207 24.79 3.26 11.95
C TYR A 207 24.96 2.18 13.03
N LYS A 208 26.15 2.02 13.61
CA LYS A 208 26.42 1.04 14.67
C LYS A 208 26.40 1.66 16.08
N LYS A 209 26.19 2.96 16.16
CA LYS A 209 26.13 3.70 17.42
C LYS A 209 24.87 4.52 17.50
N VAL A 210 24.21 4.45 18.64
CA VAL A 210 23.17 5.42 19.02
C VAL A 210 23.87 6.75 19.28
N ASP A 211 23.21 7.84 18.92
CA ASP A 211 23.72 9.18 19.20
C ASP A 211 23.84 9.39 20.71
N PRO A 212 24.95 9.97 21.20
CA PRO A 212 25.18 10.18 22.64
C PRO A 212 24.29 11.27 23.26
N HIS A 213 23.63 12.07 22.43
CA HIS A 213 22.78 13.19 22.84
C HIS A 213 21.31 12.92 22.67
#